data_2192784837779df467c1137714f33802
#
_entry.id   2192784837779df467c1137714f33802
#
_cell.length_a   1.000
_cell.length_b   1.000
_cell.length_c   1.000
_cell.angle_alpha   90.00
_cell.angle_beta   90.00
_cell.angle_gamma   90.00
#
_symmetry.space_group_name_H-M   'P 1'
#
loop_
_entity.id
_entity.type
_entity.pdbx_description
1 polymer ?
#
loop_
_entity_poly.entity_id
_entity_poly.type
_entity_poly.pdbx_seq_one_letter_code
_entity_poly.pdbx_strand_id
1 'polypeptide(L)'
;MTVENYLAEAGALAGLAGVLAGFSLAAVVQLLTSHDSSRLTTAGIVVFSAASVMFLYSLIVAVLSFSAAAELNSIPSELDNLNVGALLILFAAIYVFVGGIGMAGWMRSRLAGILTTTFAIISTCLITYAIGSVIVLFM
;
A
#
# COMPACT_ATOMS: atom_id res chain seq x y z
N MET A 1 -3.23 24.41 -5.17
CA MET A 1 -2.00 23.64 -4.88
C MET A 1 -0.86 24.20 -5.71
N THR A 2 0.30 24.48 -5.13
CA THR A 2 1.47 24.92 -5.90
C THR A 2 2.15 23.70 -6.52
N VAL A 3 2.87 23.90 -7.64
CA VAL A 3 3.63 22.82 -8.30
C VAL A 3 4.66 22.21 -7.33
N GLU A 4 5.31 23.03 -6.53
CA GLU A 4 6.29 22.57 -5.52
C GLU A 4 5.66 21.64 -4.47
N ASN A 5 4.49 21.98 -3.93
CA ASN A 5 3.77 21.14 -2.99
C ASN A 5 3.32 19.80 -3.63
N TYR A 6 2.86 19.86 -4.87
CA TYR A 6 2.48 18.68 -5.63
C TYR A 6 3.67 17.74 -5.85
N LEU A 7 4.83 18.26 -6.22
CA LEU A 7 6.04 17.47 -6.41
C LEU A 7 6.51 16.83 -5.09
N ALA A 8 6.43 17.57 -3.98
CA ALA A 8 6.78 17.05 -2.67
C ALA A 8 5.84 15.90 -2.25
N GLU A 9 4.53 16.04 -2.47
CA GLU A 9 3.52 15.03 -2.18
C GLU A 9 3.70 13.76 -3.05
N ALA A 10 3.85 13.94 -4.37
CA ALA A 10 4.06 12.83 -5.29
C ALA A 10 5.35 12.06 -4.96
N GLY A 11 6.42 12.77 -4.60
CA GLY A 11 7.68 12.16 -4.16
C GLY A 11 7.53 11.35 -2.86
N ALA A 12 6.79 11.86 -1.89
CA ALA A 12 6.52 11.16 -0.63
C ALA A 12 5.67 9.90 -0.85
N LEU A 13 4.63 9.99 -1.70
CA LEU A 13 3.78 8.85 -2.05
C LEU A 13 4.57 7.78 -2.82
N ALA A 14 5.42 8.17 -3.76
CA ALA A 14 6.30 7.25 -4.47
C ALA A 14 7.25 6.52 -3.52
N GLY A 15 7.86 7.24 -2.57
CA GLY A 15 8.72 6.65 -1.55
C GLY A 15 7.99 5.63 -0.69
N LEU A 16 6.81 5.98 -0.17
CA LEU A 16 5.98 5.08 0.64
C LEU A 16 5.56 3.84 -0.15
N ALA A 17 5.03 4.01 -1.36
CA ALA A 17 4.58 2.90 -2.20
C ALA A 17 5.75 1.97 -2.56
N GLY A 18 6.93 2.51 -2.86
CA GLY A 18 8.13 1.73 -3.16
C GLY A 18 8.61 0.88 -1.99
N VAL A 19 8.65 1.44 -0.79
CA VAL A 19 9.02 0.69 0.43
C VAL A 19 8.03 -0.43 0.71
N LEU A 20 6.72 -0.15 0.64
CA LEU A 20 5.68 -1.15 0.89
C LEU A 20 5.65 -2.24 -0.19
N ALA A 21 5.90 -1.89 -1.46
CA ALA A 21 6.08 -2.88 -2.53
C ALA A 21 7.25 -3.82 -2.24
N GLY A 22 8.38 -3.27 -1.80
CA GLY A 22 9.56 -4.05 -1.42
C GLY A 22 9.28 -5.02 -0.27
N PHE A 23 8.60 -4.58 0.78
CA PHE A 23 8.20 -5.46 1.89
C PHE A 23 7.21 -6.55 1.45
N SER A 24 6.24 -6.21 0.59
CA SER A 24 5.30 -7.20 0.06
C SER A 24 6.01 -8.27 -0.77
N LEU A 25 6.93 -7.88 -1.64
CA LEU A 25 7.75 -8.82 -2.43
C LEU A 25 8.64 -9.69 -1.54
N ALA A 26 9.27 -9.11 -0.52
CA ALA A 26 10.07 -9.87 0.44
C ALA A 26 9.23 -10.93 1.16
N ALA A 27 8.00 -10.60 1.56
CA ALA A 27 7.06 -11.54 2.15
C ALA A 27 6.71 -12.68 1.17
N VAL A 28 6.46 -12.38 -0.10
CA VAL A 28 6.22 -13.40 -1.14
C VAL A 28 7.40 -14.34 -1.27
N VAL A 29 8.62 -13.82 -1.36
CA VAL A 29 9.84 -14.63 -1.48
C VAL A 29 10.01 -15.54 -0.27
N GLN A 30 9.80 -15.04 0.95
CA GLN A 30 9.88 -15.83 2.17
C GLN A 30 8.83 -16.94 2.20
N LEU A 31 7.61 -16.69 1.75
CA LEU A 31 6.55 -17.69 1.69
C LEU A 31 6.82 -18.75 0.62
N LEU A 32 7.37 -18.36 -0.53
CA LEU A 32 7.74 -19.29 -1.61
C LEU A 32 8.90 -20.21 -1.20
N THR A 33 9.81 -19.75 -0.36
CA THR A 33 10.94 -20.54 0.13
C THR A 33 10.60 -21.35 1.38
N SER A 34 9.42 -21.16 1.97
CA SER A 34 8.96 -21.95 3.11
C SER A 34 8.65 -23.39 2.68
N HIS A 35 8.95 -24.36 3.56
CA HIS A 35 8.64 -25.78 3.32
C HIS A 35 7.16 -26.09 3.60
N ASP A 36 6.38 -25.14 4.05
CA ASP A 36 4.95 -25.28 4.32
C ASP A 36 4.14 -25.01 3.06
N SER A 37 3.48 -26.03 2.53
CA SER A 37 2.60 -25.96 1.37
C SER A 37 1.10 -25.88 1.75
N SER A 38 0.79 -25.34 2.92
CA SER A 38 -0.58 -25.20 3.39
C SER A 38 -1.40 -24.25 2.51
N ARG A 39 -2.73 -24.39 2.54
CA ARG A 39 -3.64 -23.46 1.87
C ARG A 39 -3.45 -22.02 2.38
N LEU A 40 -3.07 -21.88 3.63
CA LEU A 40 -2.85 -20.57 4.24
C LEU A 40 -1.59 -19.90 3.66
N THR A 41 -0.52 -20.65 3.44
CA THR A 41 0.70 -20.18 2.78
C THR A 41 0.41 -19.73 1.34
N THR A 42 -0.35 -20.52 0.59
CA THR A 42 -0.79 -20.16 -0.76
C THR A 42 -1.62 -18.87 -0.76
N ALA A 43 -2.58 -18.73 0.16
CA ALA A 43 -3.38 -17.53 0.31
C ALA A 43 -2.51 -16.31 0.65
N GLY A 44 -1.52 -16.47 1.54
CA GLY A 44 -0.56 -15.42 1.87
C GLY A 44 0.24 -14.94 0.66
N ILE A 45 0.74 -15.88 -0.16
CA ILE A 45 1.45 -15.55 -1.40
C ILE A 45 0.55 -14.70 -2.33
N VAL A 46 -0.70 -15.09 -2.51
CA VAL A 46 -1.65 -14.36 -3.37
C VAL A 46 -1.91 -12.96 -2.81
N VAL A 47 -2.17 -12.83 -1.51
CA VAL A 47 -2.46 -11.55 -0.86
C VAL A 47 -1.28 -10.59 -0.95
N PHE A 48 -0.06 -11.03 -0.61
CA PHE A 48 1.12 -10.17 -0.68
C PHE A 48 1.52 -9.86 -2.13
N SER A 49 1.31 -10.77 -3.08
CA SER A 49 1.51 -10.50 -4.50
C SER A 49 0.53 -9.44 -5.02
N ALA A 50 -0.75 -9.54 -4.66
CA ALA A 50 -1.74 -8.53 -5.01
C ALA A 50 -1.39 -7.17 -4.42
N ALA A 51 -1.04 -7.10 -3.14
CA ALA A 51 -0.59 -5.87 -2.50
C ALA A 51 0.63 -5.26 -3.23
N SER A 52 1.61 -6.09 -3.57
CA SER A 52 2.81 -5.66 -4.29
C SER A 52 2.48 -5.02 -5.65
N VAL A 53 1.62 -5.66 -6.44
CA VAL A 53 1.19 -5.13 -7.75
C VAL A 53 0.47 -3.79 -7.58
N MET A 54 -0.41 -3.66 -6.59
CA MET A 54 -1.13 -2.42 -6.31
C MET A 54 -0.17 -1.30 -5.86
N PHE A 55 0.82 -1.60 -5.03
CA PHE A 55 1.85 -0.63 -4.63
C PHE A 55 2.72 -0.21 -5.81
N LEU A 56 3.15 -1.15 -6.66
CA LEU A 56 3.92 -0.85 -7.87
C LEU A 56 3.14 0.03 -8.85
N TYR A 57 1.84 -0.24 -9.03
CA TYR A 57 1.00 0.61 -9.85
C TYR A 57 0.96 2.05 -9.30
N SER A 58 0.71 2.21 -8.00
CA SER A 58 0.67 3.53 -7.35
C SER A 58 2.02 4.25 -7.42
N LEU A 59 3.13 3.51 -7.27
CA LEU A 59 4.48 4.02 -7.44
C LEU A 59 4.71 4.57 -8.85
N ILE A 60 4.37 3.77 -9.88
CA ILE A 60 4.58 4.16 -11.29
C ILE A 60 3.77 5.41 -11.61
N VAL A 61 2.49 5.46 -11.21
CA VAL A 61 1.66 6.65 -11.43
C VAL A 61 2.25 7.86 -10.73
N ALA A 62 2.67 7.75 -9.47
CA ALA A 62 3.27 8.86 -8.72
C ALA A 62 4.55 9.38 -9.40
N VAL A 63 5.44 8.49 -9.85
CA VAL A 63 6.69 8.86 -10.52
C VAL A 63 6.42 9.52 -11.87
N LEU A 64 5.51 8.99 -12.68
CA LEU A 64 5.15 9.57 -13.98
C LEU A 64 4.49 10.94 -13.81
N SER A 65 3.60 11.09 -12.84
CA SER A 65 2.95 12.36 -12.53
C SER A 65 3.94 13.40 -12.01
N PHE A 66 4.89 12.97 -11.16
CA PHE A 66 5.99 13.82 -10.71
C PHE A 66 6.81 14.35 -11.89
N SER A 67 7.24 13.45 -12.80
CA SER A 67 8.05 13.81 -13.95
C SER A 67 7.31 14.76 -14.90
N ALA A 68 6.05 14.45 -15.21
CA ALA A 68 5.24 15.29 -16.10
C ALA A 68 4.99 16.69 -15.51
N ALA A 69 4.65 16.80 -14.23
CA ALA A 69 4.44 18.08 -13.57
C ALA A 69 5.73 18.90 -13.48
N ALA A 70 6.88 18.26 -13.29
CA ALA A 70 8.18 18.91 -13.25
C ALA A 70 8.58 19.48 -14.63
N GLU A 71 8.36 18.73 -15.71
CA GLU A 71 8.68 19.18 -17.06
C GLU A 71 7.76 20.28 -17.56
N LEU A 72 6.45 20.15 -17.31
CA LEU A 72 5.46 21.13 -17.77
C LEU A 72 5.38 22.38 -16.87
N ASN A 73 5.98 22.35 -15.70
CA ASN A 73 5.85 23.36 -14.65
C ASN A 73 4.37 23.75 -14.37
N SER A 74 3.48 22.78 -14.53
CA SER A 74 2.03 22.88 -14.36
C SER A 74 1.43 21.53 -13.97
N ILE A 75 0.22 21.54 -13.42
CA ILE A 75 -0.51 20.32 -13.04
C ILE A 75 -1.67 20.14 -14.04
N PRO A 76 -1.54 19.27 -15.06
CA PRO A 76 -2.63 18.98 -15.98
C PRO A 76 -3.81 18.29 -15.26
N SER A 77 -5.03 18.63 -15.62
CA SER A 77 -6.25 18.07 -15.04
C SER A 77 -6.39 16.54 -15.24
N GLU A 78 -5.82 16.04 -16.33
CA GLU A 78 -5.80 14.60 -16.61
C GLU A 78 -4.96 13.82 -15.59
N LEU A 79 -3.86 14.42 -15.10
CA LEU A 79 -3.04 13.82 -14.05
C LEU A 79 -3.75 13.78 -12.70
N ASP A 80 -4.60 14.75 -12.41
CA ASP A 80 -5.33 14.81 -11.14
C ASP A 80 -6.24 13.58 -10.95
N ASN A 81 -7.04 13.23 -11.96
CA ASN A 81 -7.89 12.04 -11.93
C ASN A 81 -7.08 10.73 -11.80
N LEU A 82 -5.94 10.67 -12.49
CA LEU A 82 -5.06 9.50 -12.43
C LEU A 82 -4.45 9.33 -11.02
N ASN A 83 -4.05 10.44 -10.41
CA ASN A 83 -3.48 10.44 -9.06
C ASN A 83 -4.50 10.09 -7.98
N VAL A 84 -5.72 10.59 -8.09
CA VAL A 84 -6.82 10.19 -7.18
C VAL A 84 -7.06 8.68 -7.27
N GLY A 85 -7.10 8.12 -8.48
CA GLY A 85 -7.21 6.68 -8.68
C GLY A 85 -6.05 5.89 -8.06
N ALA A 86 -4.81 6.35 -8.27
CA ALA A 86 -3.62 5.72 -7.71
C ALA A 86 -3.58 5.82 -6.18
N LEU A 87 -4.05 6.91 -5.60
CA LEU A 87 -4.16 7.11 -4.16
C LEU A 87 -5.17 6.14 -3.54
N LEU A 88 -6.33 5.96 -4.17
CA LEU A 88 -7.33 4.99 -3.72
C LEU A 88 -6.80 3.56 -3.78
N ILE A 89 -6.06 3.21 -4.84
CA ILE A 89 -5.41 1.90 -4.97
C ILE A 89 -4.32 1.74 -3.92
N LEU A 90 -3.56 2.78 -3.62
CA LEU A 90 -2.55 2.76 -2.54
C LEU A 90 -3.19 2.45 -1.18
N PHE A 91 -4.28 3.11 -0.83
CA PHE A 91 -4.99 2.83 0.42
C PHE A 91 -5.55 1.41 0.44
N ALA A 92 -6.17 0.95 -0.66
CA ALA A 92 -6.64 -0.43 -0.76
C ALA A 92 -5.48 -1.43 -0.60
N ALA A 93 -4.31 -1.16 -1.19
CA ALA A 93 -3.12 -1.98 -1.05
C ALA A 93 -2.63 -2.07 0.40
N ILE A 94 -2.68 -0.97 1.16
CA ILE A 94 -2.33 -0.96 2.59
C ILE A 94 -3.25 -1.90 3.38
N TYR A 95 -4.56 -1.86 3.14
CA TYR A 95 -5.50 -2.77 3.80
C TYR A 95 -5.25 -4.24 3.45
N VAL A 96 -4.99 -4.53 2.17
CA VAL A 96 -4.64 -5.89 1.70
C VAL A 96 -3.35 -6.36 2.36
N PHE A 97 -2.33 -5.51 2.44
CA PHE A 97 -1.05 -5.81 3.08
C PHE A 97 -1.19 -6.08 4.57
N VAL A 98 -1.92 -5.24 5.30
CA VAL A 98 -2.20 -5.41 6.74
C VAL A 98 -2.99 -6.70 6.97
N GLY A 99 -3.97 -7.01 6.11
CA GLY A 99 -4.69 -8.28 6.13
C GLY A 99 -3.75 -9.49 5.94
N GLY A 100 -2.79 -9.38 5.02
CA GLY A 100 -1.74 -10.37 4.81
C GLY A 100 -0.89 -10.61 6.06
N ILE A 101 -0.50 -9.56 6.76
CA ILE A 101 0.23 -9.66 8.03
C ILE A 101 -0.62 -10.40 9.08
N GLY A 102 -1.91 -10.06 9.19
CA GLY A 102 -2.82 -10.76 10.10
C GLY A 102 -2.89 -12.26 9.83
N MET A 103 -2.93 -12.67 8.55
CA MET A 103 -2.91 -14.06 8.14
C MET A 103 -1.58 -14.76 8.39
N ALA A 104 -0.46 -14.06 8.20
CA ALA A 104 0.88 -14.65 8.31
C ALA A 104 1.16 -15.25 9.69
N GLY A 105 0.63 -14.66 10.75
CA GLY A 105 0.76 -15.19 12.12
C GLY A 105 0.16 -16.56 12.31
N TRP A 106 -0.94 -16.87 11.63
CA TRP A 106 -1.62 -18.18 11.73
C TRP A 106 -0.81 -19.31 11.10
N MET A 107 0.11 -19.00 10.19
CA MET A 107 1.01 -19.99 9.60
C MET A 107 2.04 -20.50 10.62
N ARG A 108 2.36 -19.71 11.63
CA ARG A 108 3.38 -20.03 12.63
C ARG A 108 2.80 -20.75 13.86
N SER A 109 1.77 -20.16 14.47
CA SER A 109 1.12 -20.71 15.66
C SER A 109 -0.21 -19.99 15.95
N ARG A 110 -1.09 -20.61 16.74
CA ARG A 110 -2.35 -19.99 17.18
C ARG A 110 -2.11 -18.66 17.92
N LEU A 111 -1.12 -18.63 18.79
CA LEU A 111 -0.82 -17.43 19.58
C LEU A 111 -0.30 -16.29 18.68
N ALA A 112 0.62 -16.60 17.77
CA ALA A 112 1.09 -15.62 16.78
C ALA A 112 -0.07 -15.13 15.90
N GLY A 113 -0.96 -16.02 15.46
CA GLY A 113 -2.14 -15.65 14.66
C GLY A 113 -3.08 -14.69 15.40
N ILE A 114 -3.37 -14.93 16.67
CA ILE A 114 -4.22 -14.04 17.47
C ILE A 114 -3.55 -12.66 17.62
N LEU A 115 -2.26 -12.62 17.95
CA LEU A 115 -1.54 -11.35 18.12
C LEU A 115 -1.46 -10.56 16.82
N THR A 116 -1.07 -11.19 15.71
CA THR A 116 -0.96 -10.47 14.42
C THR A 116 -2.31 -10.02 13.91
N THR A 117 -3.37 -10.80 14.10
CA THR A 117 -4.74 -10.39 13.74
C THR A 117 -5.20 -9.21 14.60
N THR A 118 -4.91 -9.22 15.91
CA THR A 118 -5.24 -8.11 16.80
C THR A 118 -4.52 -6.83 16.36
N PHE A 119 -3.21 -6.90 16.08
CA PHE A 119 -2.46 -5.76 15.56
C PHE A 119 -2.97 -5.30 14.20
N ALA A 120 -3.33 -6.20 13.30
CA ALA A 120 -3.91 -5.85 12.00
C ALA A 120 -5.24 -5.10 12.16
N ILE A 121 -6.12 -5.54 13.06
CA ILE A 121 -7.39 -4.85 13.36
C ILE A 121 -7.14 -3.46 13.94
N ILE A 122 -6.24 -3.34 14.92
CA ILE A 122 -5.88 -2.05 15.52
C ILE A 122 -5.33 -1.11 14.44
N SER A 123 -4.39 -1.59 13.62
CA SER A 123 -3.80 -0.80 12.53
C SER A 123 -4.85 -0.34 11.52
N THR A 124 -5.76 -1.23 11.13
CA THR A 124 -6.88 -0.91 10.23
C THR A 124 -7.78 0.18 10.81
N CYS A 125 -8.14 0.08 12.09
CA CYS A 125 -8.96 1.09 12.77
C CYS A 125 -8.23 2.44 12.83
N LEU A 126 -6.95 2.47 13.16
CA LEU A 126 -6.15 3.70 13.23
C LEU A 126 -5.99 4.35 11.86
N ILE A 127 -5.71 3.57 10.81
CA ILE A 127 -5.59 4.06 9.44
C ILE A 127 -6.92 4.64 8.97
N THR A 128 -8.02 3.92 9.19
CA THR A 128 -9.37 4.38 8.81
C THR A 128 -9.74 5.67 9.55
N TYR A 129 -9.42 5.76 10.84
CA TYR A 129 -9.64 6.96 11.62
C TYR A 129 -8.84 8.15 11.08
N ALA A 130 -7.55 7.95 10.78
CA ALA A 130 -6.68 8.98 10.22
C ALA A 130 -7.19 9.49 8.86
N ILE A 131 -7.54 8.57 7.94
CA ILE A 131 -8.10 8.91 6.63
C ILE A 131 -9.41 9.68 6.80
N GLY A 132 -10.31 9.20 7.65
CA GLY A 132 -11.59 9.88 7.90
C GLY A 132 -11.41 11.29 8.47
N SER A 133 -10.47 11.47 9.40
CA SER A 133 -10.16 12.79 9.97
C SER A 133 -9.64 13.78 8.93
N VAL A 134 -8.82 13.30 7.99
CA VAL A 134 -8.29 14.13 6.90
C VAL A 134 -9.41 14.49 5.91
N ILE A 135 -10.26 13.53 5.52
CA ILE A 135 -11.37 13.80 4.60
C ILE A 135 -12.32 14.86 5.16
N VAL A 136 -12.64 14.81 6.46
CA VAL A 136 -13.50 15.80 7.11
C VAL A 136 -12.91 17.21 7.07
N LEU A 137 -11.58 17.36 7.05
CA LEU A 137 -10.93 18.69 6.92
C LEU A 137 -11.06 19.29 5.51
N PHE A 138 -11.32 18.47 4.50
CA PHE A 138 -11.49 18.92 3.11
C PHE A 138 -12.96 19.09 2.68
N MET A 139 -13.92 18.70 3.52
CA MET A 139 -15.35 18.91 3.30
C MET A 139 -15.86 20.15 4.03
#